data_e45e29d67d94c28ee75371ed0051494e
#
_entry.id   e45e29d67d94c28ee75371ed0051494e
#
_cell.length_a   1.000
_cell.length_b   1.000
_cell.length_c   1.000
_cell.angle_alpha   90.00
_cell.angle_beta   90.00
_cell.angle_gamma   90.00
#
_symmetry.space_group_name_H-M   'P 1'
#
loop_
_entity.id
_entity.type
_entity.pdbx_description
1 polymer ?
#
loop_
_entity_poly.entity_id
_entity_poly.type
_entity_poly.pdbx_seq_one_letter_code
_entity_poly.pdbx_strand_id
1 'polypeptide(L)'
;MSGDLRARVEELYRRNRQTGMAAWCGAEYDFVCPSEGTYPFQWFWDSCFHAIVLSHLDVERAAAEIQSLLVNAQPDGLVPHVTFWQRDRYQEMLATYAIAYRTPHLSDCMQPPLLAEAVAAVVERGGGLAFAREVLPAVRRYYDWLDRVRDPDCDGLIAVLQPDETGLDHTPKFDAYLGVTTCSHAELTAAWHRVANPYAEVGRDPARMFALDRFVVEDVMINTIYAENQRVLADLLERTGDAAAAAELRARADRTAAALLARCFDPARGLFFDLAGAREERLETVTFTCLFPLLLADLPAGVAAALARHLEDPSAFAARYPVPTVAMSEPSFCPTVLPGSLVFRGTTWINVNWYLARGLRRHGRADLARRIEDRSVELVERSGFREYYDPHTGEGHGAEGFSWSALVLDMVESRRD
;
A
#
# COMPACT_ATOMS: atom_id res chain seq x y z
N MET A 1 -8.58 -27.88 3.14
CA MET A 1 -8.53 -26.41 3.30
C MET A 1 -7.38 -25.79 2.48
N SER A 2 -6.10 -26.05 2.75
CA SER A 2 -5.00 -25.39 2.01
C SER A 2 -4.97 -25.71 0.50
N GLY A 3 -5.18 -26.94 0.08
CA GLY A 3 -5.17 -27.30 -1.34
C GLY A 3 -6.31 -26.69 -2.15
N ASP A 4 -7.47 -26.54 -1.57
CA ASP A 4 -8.62 -25.88 -2.20
C ASP A 4 -8.40 -24.35 -2.31
N LEU A 5 -7.88 -23.70 -1.26
CA LEU A 5 -7.54 -22.27 -1.32
C LEU A 5 -6.49 -21.98 -2.40
N ARG A 6 -5.43 -22.81 -2.49
CA ARG A 6 -4.38 -22.67 -3.50
C ARG A 6 -4.95 -22.74 -4.92
N ALA A 7 -5.76 -23.74 -5.21
CA ALA A 7 -6.39 -23.90 -6.54
C ALA A 7 -7.31 -22.71 -6.88
N ARG A 8 -8.06 -22.19 -5.91
CA ARG A 8 -8.91 -21.00 -6.10
C ARG A 8 -8.09 -19.73 -6.37
N VAL A 9 -6.93 -19.59 -5.73
CA VAL A 9 -6.02 -18.45 -5.98
C VAL A 9 -5.36 -18.59 -7.37
N GLU A 10 -4.93 -19.79 -7.76
CA GLU A 10 -4.39 -20.06 -9.11
C GLU A 10 -5.40 -19.69 -10.20
N GLU A 11 -6.68 -20.09 -10.03
CA GLU A 11 -7.74 -19.74 -10.97
C GLU A 11 -8.04 -18.24 -11.00
N LEU A 12 -8.08 -17.56 -9.85
CA LEU A 12 -8.23 -16.12 -9.76
C LEU A 12 -7.12 -15.39 -10.55
N TYR A 13 -5.86 -15.78 -10.32
CA TYR A 13 -4.71 -15.15 -10.95
C TYR A 13 -4.59 -15.49 -12.45
N ARG A 14 -5.06 -16.67 -12.86
CA ARG A 14 -5.18 -17.01 -14.28
C ARG A 14 -6.20 -16.12 -14.99
N ARG A 15 -7.33 -15.85 -14.36
CA ARG A 15 -8.41 -14.99 -14.90
C ARG A 15 -7.97 -13.53 -15.01
N ASN A 16 -7.32 -13.00 -13.99
CA ASN A 16 -6.92 -11.60 -13.92
C ASN A 16 -5.57 -11.31 -14.61
N ARG A 17 -4.93 -12.33 -15.22
CA ARG A 17 -3.67 -12.17 -15.94
C ARG A 17 -3.86 -11.34 -17.21
N GLN A 18 -2.99 -10.36 -17.40
CA GLN A 18 -2.92 -9.51 -18.59
C GLN A 18 -1.54 -9.68 -19.24
N THR A 19 -1.50 -9.98 -20.52
CA THR A 19 -0.26 -10.16 -21.27
C THR A 19 -0.36 -9.49 -22.63
N GLY A 20 0.74 -8.98 -23.13
CA GLY A 20 0.79 -8.40 -24.47
C GLY A 20 2.07 -7.61 -24.75
N MET A 21 2.03 -6.91 -25.88
CA MET A 21 3.06 -5.97 -26.32
C MET A 21 2.45 -4.57 -26.39
N ALA A 22 2.98 -3.64 -25.63
CA ALA A 22 2.55 -2.25 -25.65
C ALA A 22 3.24 -1.46 -26.78
N ALA A 23 2.51 -1.14 -27.82
CA ALA A 23 3.07 -0.45 -29.01
C ALA A 23 3.61 0.95 -28.68
N TRP A 24 3.13 1.61 -27.63
CA TRP A 24 3.56 2.97 -27.25
C TRP A 24 4.94 3.02 -26.62
N CYS A 25 5.42 1.93 -26.00
CA CYS A 25 6.78 1.84 -25.42
C CYS A 25 7.61 0.69 -25.99
N GLY A 26 7.02 -0.20 -26.80
CA GLY A 26 7.71 -1.35 -27.40
C GLY A 26 8.09 -2.44 -26.39
N ALA A 27 7.42 -2.49 -25.23
CA ALA A 27 7.69 -3.47 -24.17
C ALA A 27 6.61 -4.53 -24.09
N GLU A 28 7.03 -5.75 -23.78
CA GLU A 28 6.14 -6.85 -23.37
C GLU A 28 5.71 -6.63 -21.92
N TYR A 29 4.50 -7.10 -21.59
CA TYR A 29 3.99 -7.10 -20.22
C TYR A 29 3.30 -8.42 -19.89
N ASP A 30 3.46 -8.82 -18.64
CA ASP A 30 2.78 -9.97 -18.03
C ASP A 30 2.53 -9.67 -16.56
N PHE A 31 1.30 -9.31 -16.22
CA PHE A 31 0.93 -8.92 -14.87
C PHE A 31 -0.46 -9.43 -14.51
N VAL A 32 -0.79 -9.42 -13.22
CA VAL A 32 -2.13 -9.67 -12.70
C VAL A 32 -2.78 -8.33 -12.40
N CYS A 33 -3.95 -8.04 -12.98
CA CYS A 33 -4.71 -6.85 -12.60
C CYS A 33 -5.54 -7.10 -11.33
N PRO A 34 -5.92 -6.06 -10.57
CA PRO A 34 -6.73 -6.21 -9.36
C PRO A 34 -8.06 -6.92 -9.60
N SER A 35 -8.76 -6.56 -10.66
CA SER A 35 -10.00 -7.20 -11.12
C SER A 35 -10.18 -6.92 -12.60
N GLU A 36 -10.30 -7.96 -13.42
CA GLU A 36 -10.42 -7.84 -14.88
C GLU A 36 -11.60 -6.93 -15.30
N GLY A 37 -12.73 -7.02 -14.60
CA GLY A 37 -13.95 -6.27 -14.93
C GLY A 37 -13.97 -4.82 -14.46
N THR A 38 -13.22 -4.50 -13.40
CA THR A 38 -13.28 -3.19 -12.73
C THR A 38 -11.97 -2.42 -12.83
N TYR A 39 -10.84 -3.08 -12.60
CA TYR A 39 -9.51 -2.46 -12.55
C TYR A 39 -8.52 -3.20 -13.45
N PRO A 40 -8.65 -3.14 -14.78
CA PRO A 40 -7.82 -3.90 -15.72
C PRO A 40 -6.43 -3.30 -15.96
N PHE A 41 -5.92 -2.52 -15.01
CA PHE A 41 -4.63 -1.82 -15.11
C PHE A 41 -3.59 -2.43 -14.19
N GLN A 42 -2.31 -2.16 -14.45
CA GLN A 42 -1.23 -2.52 -13.54
C GLN A 42 -1.05 -1.40 -12.50
N TRP A 43 -1.39 -1.72 -11.24
CA TRP A 43 -1.19 -0.84 -10.11
C TRP A 43 0.07 -1.26 -9.34
N PHE A 44 0.83 -0.29 -8.83
CA PHE A 44 2.13 -0.53 -8.23
C PHE A 44 2.06 -1.46 -7.01
N TRP A 45 1.29 -1.09 -5.98
CA TRP A 45 1.28 -1.89 -4.76
C TRP A 45 0.52 -3.21 -4.94
N ASP A 46 -0.50 -3.24 -5.81
CA ASP A 46 -1.18 -4.47 -6.21
C ASP A 46 -0.22 -5.47 -6.85
N SER A 47 0.58 -5.03 -7.82
CA SER A 47 1.61 -5.87 -8.44
C SER A 47 2.62 -6.41 -7.41
N CYS A 48 2.98 -5.62 -6.41
CA CYS A 48 3.84 -6.10 -5.33
C CYS A 48 3.16 -7.19 -4.51
N PHE A 49 1.88 -7.03 -4.13
CA PHE A 49 1.10 -8.07 -3.45
C PHE A 49 0.93 -9.31 -4.34
N HIS A 50 0.67 -9.09 -5.64
CA HIS A 50 0.54 -10.19 -6.59
C HIS A 50 1.83 -10.99 -6.73
N ALA A 51 2.98 -10.33 -6.81
CA ALA A 51 4.29 -11.00 -6.86
C ALA A 51 4.57 -11.81 -5.58
N ILE A 52 4.20 -11.30 -4.39
CA ILE A 52 4.31 -12.03 -3.13
C ILE A 52 3.46 -13.31 -3.17
N VAL A 53 2.20 -13.23 -3.61
CA VAL A 53 1.34 -14.42 -3.71
C VAL A 53 1.81 -15.36 -4.81
N LEU A 54 2.17 -14.84 -6.00
CA LEU A 54 2.70 -15.63 -7.11
C LEU A 54 3.97 -16.39 -6.74
N SER A 55 4.81 -15.84 -5.87
CA SER A 55 6.04 -16.52 -5.44
C SER A 55 5.79 -17.86 -4.75
N HIS A 56 4.60 -18.08 -4.19
CA HIS A 56 4.16 -19.38 -3.69
C HIS A 56 3.67 -20.34 -4.78
N LEU A 57 3.26 -19.81 -5.94
CA LEU A 57 2.58 -20.55 -7.00
C LEU A 57 3.49 -20.83 -8.20
N ASP A 58 4.09 -19.75 -8.71
CA ASP A 58 4.88 -19.71 -9.93
C ASP A 58 5.88 -18.55 -9.86
N VAL A 59 7.13 -18.86 -9.52
CA VAL A 59 8.18 -17.88 -9.30
C VAL A 59 8.57 -17.13 -10.58
N GLU A 60 8.47 -17.77 -11.74
CA GLU A 60 8.75 -17.12 -13.02
C GLU A 60 7.72 -16.03 -13.32
N ARG A 61 6.45 -16.30 -13.06
CA ARG A 61 5.39 -15.31 -13.18
C ARG A 61 5.51 -14.19 -12.12
N ALA A 62 5.92 -14.53 -10.91
CA ALA A 62 6.20 -13.52 -9.89
C ALA A 62 7.34 -12.56 -10.32
N ALA A 63 8.37 -13.08 -10.96
CA ALA A 63 9.44 -12.27 -11.54
C ALA A 63 8.93 -11.41 -12.71
N ALA A 64 8.14 -11.96 -13.62
CA ALA A 64 7.55 -11.22 -14.75
C ALA A 64 6.63 -10.06 -14.28
N GLU A 65 5.87 -10.23 -13.21
CA GLU A 65 5.05 -9.20 -12.58
C GLU A 65 5.90 -7.98 -12.17
N ILE A 66 7.03 -8.22 -11.50
CA ILE A 66 7.97 -7.17 -11.07
C ILE A 66 8.68 -6.54 -12.27
N GLN A 67 9.12 -7.33 -13.25
CA GLN A 67 9.78 -6.84 -14.45
C GLN A 67 8.84 -5.95 -15.26
N SER A 68 7.56 -6.33 -15.41
CA SER A 68 6.53 -5.51 -16.07
C SER A 68 6.31 -4.18 -15.34
N LEU A 69 6.35 -4.18 -14.00
CA LEU A 69 6.24 -2.96 -13.21
C LEU A 69 7.44 -2.03 -13.44
N LEU A 70 8.65 -2.58 -13.47
CA LEU A 70 9.90 -1.82 -13.54
C LEU A 70 10.26 -1.30 -14.93
N VAL A 71 9.75 -1.93 -16.00
CA VAL A 71 10.10 -1.52 -17.38
C VAL A 71 9.67 -0.08 -17.68
N ASN A 72 8.68 0.43 -16.98
CA ASN A 72 8.16 1.80 -17.11
C ASN A 72 8.66 2.74 -16.00
N ALA A 73 9.68 2.34 -15.22
CA ALA A 73 10.33 3.24 -14.28
C ALA A 73 10.85 4.49 -15.02
N GLN A 74 10.52 5.67 -14.49
CA GLN A 74 10.87 6.93 -15.10
C GLN A 74 12.39 7.19 -14.98
N PRO A 75 12.98 8.02 -15.86
CA PRO A 75 14.42 8.31 -15.82
C PRO A 75 14.90 8.91 -14.49
N ASP A 76 14.02 9.65 -13.78
CA ASP A 76 14.31 10.23 -12.48
C ASP A 76 14.26 9.23 -11.31
N GLY A 77 13.69 8.05 -11.55
CA GLY A 77 13.55 6.96 -10.59
C GLY A 77 12.11 6.63 -10.16
N LEU A 78 11.13 7.48 -10.47
CA LEU A 78 9.73 7.19 -10.14
C LEU A 78 9.27 5.90 -10.82
N VAL A 79 8.70 4.97 -10.06
CA VAL A 79 7.88 3.88 -10.59
C VAL A 79 6.41 4.33 -10.46
N PRO A 80 5.66 4.45 -11.58
CA PRO A 80 4.31 4.98 -11.56
C PRO A 80 3.36 4.15 -10.70
N HIS A 81 2.41 4.79 -9.99
CA HIS A 81 1.41 4.06 -9.21
C HIS A 81 0.44 3.28 -10.11
N VAL A 82 0.23 3.72 -11.37
CA VAL A 82 -0.53 2.97 -12.36
C VAL A 82 0.11 3.08 -13.73
N THR A 83 0.17 1.95 -14.46
CA THR A 83 0.55 1.84 -15.86
C THR A 83 -0.66 1.42 -16.70
N PHE A 84 -0.97 2.20 -17.73
CA PHE A 84 -2.03 1.92 -18.69
C PHE A 84 -1.44 1.28 -19.95
N TRP A 85 -1.27 -0.02 -19.92
CA TRP A 85 -0.63 -0.78 -20.99
C TRP A 85 -1.38 -0.69 -22.32
N GLN A 86 -2.71 -0.67 -22.28
CA GLN A 86 -3.58 -0.63 -23.44
C GLN A 86 -4.01 0.81 -23.77
N ARG A 87 -3.81 1.24 -25.02
CA ARG A 87 -4.12 2.60 -25.46
C ARG A 87 -5.57 3.00 -25.26
N ASP A 88 -6.48 2.12 -25.61
CA ASP A 88 -7.92 2.43 -25.55
C ASP A 88 -8.37 2.60 -24.08
N ARG A 89 -7.85 1.78 -23.17
CA ARG A 89 -8.10 1.90 -21.73
C ARG A 89 -7.53 3.21 -21.15
N TYR A 90 -6.37 3.65 -21.63
CA TYR A 90 -5.82 4.94 -21.24
C TYR A 90 -6.71 6.11 -21.68
N GLN A 91 -7.23 6.08 -22.91
CA GLN A 91 -8.14 7.11 -23.40
C GLN A 91 -9.48 7.14 -22.62
N GLU A 92 -10.00 5.98 -22.29
CA GLU A 92 -11.19 5.85 -21.44
C GLU A 92 -10.98 6.47 -20.04
N MET A 93 -9.84 6.20 -19.42
CA MET A 93 -9.47 6.76 -18.13
C MET A 93 -9.34 8.29 -18.18
N LEU A 94 -8.65 8.84 -19.21
CA LEU A 94 -8.55 10.29 -19.39
C LEU A 94 -9.93 10.95 -19.52
N ALA A 95 -10.84 10.32 -20.25
CA ALA A 95 -12.21 10.82 -20.42
C ALA A 95 -13.02 10.76 -19.11
N THR A 96 -12.84 9.69 -18.32
CA THR A 96 -13.59 9.44 -17.09
C THR A 96 -13.15 10.38 -15.96
N TYR A 97 -11.85 10.55 -15.76
CA TYR A 97 -11.29 11.27 -14.61
C TYR A 97 -10.79 12.66 -14.94
N ALA A 98 -10.78 13.06 -16.21
CA ALA A 98 -10.29 14.34 -16.70
C ALA A 98 -8.84 14.67 -16.22
N ILE A 99 -8.01 13.64 -16.10
CA ILE A 99 -6.62 13.75 -15.63
C ILE A 99 -5.68 13.62 -16.83
N ALA A 100 -4.68 14.50 -16.91
CA ALA A 100 -3.55 14.36 -17.80
C ALA A 100 -2.26 14.18 -17.00
N TYR A 101 -1.52 13.13 -17.29
CA TYR A 101 -0.19 12.90 -16.72
C TYR A 101 0.92 13.50 -17.58
N ARG A 102 2.07 13.80 -16.96
CA ARG A 102 3.27 14.32 -17.69
C ARG A 102 3.72 13.36 -18.79
N THR A 103 3.73 12.06 -18.48
CA THR A 103 4.08 11.01 -19.44
C THR A 103 2.80 10.23 -19.79
N PRO A 104 2.40 10.20 -21.09
CA PRO A 104 1.25 9.40 -21.49
C PRO A 104 1.37 7.94 -21.03
N HIS A 105 0.25 7.35 -20.63
CA HIS A 105 0.16 5.98 -20.10
C HIS A 105 0.74 5.72 -18.70
N LEU A 106 1.41 6.71 -18.08
CA LEU A 106 2.08 6.56 -16.79
C LEU A 106 1.64 7.63 -15.83
N SER A 107 1.21 7.27 -14.64
CA SER A 107 0.87 8.26 -13.62
C SER A 107 2.09 8.95 -13.04
N ASP A 108 1.90 10.14 -12.50
CA ASP A 108 2.93 10.94 -11.83
C ASP A 108 2.98 10.73 -10.32
N CYS A 109 2.25 9.76 -9.80
CA CYS A 109 2.06 9.49 -8.37
C CYS A 109 2.89 8.31 -7.93
N MET A 110 3.26 8.29 -6.64
CA MET A 110 3.75 7.10 -5.97
C MET A 110 2.58 6.28 -5.39
N GLN A 111 2.86 5.11 -4.85
CA GLN A 111 2.00 4.33 -3.98
C GLN A 111 2.81 3.75 -2.82
N PRO A 112 2.18 3.07 -1.81
CA PRO A 112 2.90 2.47 -0.69
C PRO A 112 4.10 1.64 -1.16
N PRO A 113 5.33 1.98 -0.74
CA PRO A 113 6.56 1.50 -1.39
C PRO A 113 7.00 0.12 -0.90
N LEU A 114 6.25 -0.95 -1.22
CA LEU A 114 6.57 -2.33 -0.81
C LEU A 114 7.33 -3.16 -1.86
N LEU A 115 7.93 -2.52 -2.85
CA LEU A 115 8.60 -3.19 -3.96
C LEU A 115 9.79 -4.07 -3.54
N ALA A 116 10.58 -3.63 -2.56
CA ALA A 116 11.72 -4.42 -2.08
C ALA A 116 11.27 -5.73 -1.43
N GLU A 117 10.16 -5.70 -0.70
CA GLU A 117 9.55 -6.88 -0.10
C GLU A 117 9.03 -7.87 -1.15
N ALA A 118 8.42 -7.37 -2.22
CA ALA A 118 7.99 -8.21 -3.34
C ALA A 118 9.20 -8.89 -4.02
N VAL A 119 10.30 -8.15 -4.26
CA VAL A 119 11.54 -8.72 -4.79
C VAL A 119 12.11 -9.77 -3.85
N ALA A 120 12.15 -9.51 -2.53
CA ALA A 120 12.63 -10.47 -1.54
C ALA A 120 11.81 -11.77 -1.57
N ALA A 121 10.48 -11.68 -1.65
CA ALA A 121 9.62 -12.85 -1.73
C ALA A 121 9.93 -13.72 -2.96
N VAL A 122 10.18 -13.12 -4.11
CA VAL A 122 10.60 -13.86 -5.33
C VAL A 122 11.97 -14.50 -5.13
N VAL A 123 12.94 -13.77 -4.58
CA VAL A 123 14.31 -14.28 -4.34
C VAL A 123 14.30 -15.47 -3.39
N GLU A 124 13.57 -15.37 -2.29
CA GLU A 124 13.48 -16.40 -1.24
C GLU A 124 12.84 -17.70 -1.75
N ARG A 125 11.86 -17.60 -2.64
CA ARG A 125 11.10 -18.75 -3.12
C ARG A 125 11.57 -19.34 -4.46
N GLY A 126 12.76 -18.95 -4.95
CA GLY A 126 13.41 -19.62 -6.07
C GLY A 126 13.92 -18.73 -7.20
N GLY A 127 13.57 -17.43 -7.24
CA GLY A 127 14.13 -16.48 -8.21
C GLY A 127 15.64 -16.26 -8.05
N GLY A 128 16.12 -16.43 -6.83
CA GLY A 128 17.54 -16.42 -6.51
C GLY A 128 18.24 -15.06 -6.72
N LEU A 129 19.53 -15.01 -6.46
CA LEU A 129 20.31 -13.77 -6.55
C LEU A 129 20.55 -13.28 -7.99
N ALA A 130 20.34 -14.10 -9.00
CA ALA A 130 20.43 -13.67 -10.39
C ALA A 130 19.30 -12.67 -10.72
N PHE A 131 18.05 -13.01 -10.37
CA PHE A 131 16.91 -12.11 -10.49
C PHE A 131 17.11 -10.82 -9.64
N ALA A 132 17.60 -10.97 -8.40
CA ALA A 132 17.92 -9.80 -7.59
C ALA A 132 18.88 -8.84 -8.30
N ARG A 133 20.01 -9.34 -8.82
CA ARG A 133 21.01 -8.49 -9.54
C ARG A 133 20.43 -7.79 -10.77
N GLU A 134 19.47 -8.40 -11.42
CA GLU A 134 18.78 -7.79 -12.58
C GLU A 134 17.93 -6.58 -12.17
N VAL A 135 17.11 -6.72 -11.13
CA VAL A 135 16.09 -5.72 -10.79
C VAL A 135 16.55 -4.67 -9.78
N LEU A 136 17.49 -4.99 -8.89
CA LEU A 136 17.94 -4.11 -7.81
C LEU A 136 18.42 -2.72 -8.26
N PRO A 137 19.08 -2.54 -9.42
CA PRO A 137 19.44 -1.20 -9.87
C PRO A 137 18.23 -0.28 -10.10
N ALA A 138 17.12 -0.80 -10.58
CA ALA A 138 15.88 -0.02 -10.77
C ALA A 138 15.17 0.19 -9.43
N VAL A 139 15.08 -0.85 -8.61
CA VAL A 139 14.51 -0.76 -7.25
C VAL A 139 15.26 0.27 -6.41
N ARG A 140 16.61 0.24 -6.40
CA ARG A 140 17.43 1.23 -5.69
C ARG A 140 17.13 2.65 -6.16
N ARG A 141 17.06 2.90 -7.47
CA ARG A 141 16.73 4.24 -8.01
C ARG A 141 15.37 4.73 -7.54
N TYR A 142 14.40 3.85 -7.39
CA TYR A 142 13.08 4.21 -6.87
C TYR A 142 13.15 4.68 -5.41
N TYR A 143 13.84 3.96 -4.52
CA TYR A 143 14.00 4.39 -3.12
C TYR A 143 14.87 5.65 -2.98
N ASP A 144 15.87 5.84 -3.85
CA ASP A 144 16.64 7.09 -3.91
C ASP A 144 15.81 8.26 -4.45
N TRP A 145 14.83 7.99 -5.33
CA TRP A 145 13.88 8.99 -5.76
C TRP A 145 12.95 9.41 -4.62
N LEU A 146 12.41 8.46 -3.86
CA LEU A 146 11.57 8.75 -2.68
C LEU A 146 12.30 9.64 -1.68
N ASP A 147 13.51 9.27 -1.28
CA ASP A 147 14.35 10.03 -0.34
C ASP A 147 14.60 11.48 -0.85
N ARG A 148 15.00 11.62 -2.09
CA ARG A 148 15.36 12.92 -2.68
C ARG A 148 14.18 13.83 -2.97
N VAL A 149 13.05 13.25 -3.42
CA VAL A 149 11.93 14.02 -4.00
C VAL A 149 10.79 14.18 -3.01
N ARG A 150 10.66 13.27 -2.05
CA ARG A 150 9.52 13.24 -1.12
C ARG A 150 9.87 13.63 0.31
N ASP A 151 11.15 13.84 0.61
CA ASP A 151 11.69 14.39 1.87
C ASP A 151 12.57 15.61 1.58
N PRO A 152 11.97 16.75 1.13
CA PRO A 152 12.75 17.92 0.70
C PRO A 152 13.37 18.70 1.86
N ASP A 153 12.89 18.59 3.07
CA ASP A 153 13.39 19.21 4.30
C ASP A 153 14.35 18.31 5.09
N CYS A 154 14.52 17.06 4.60
CA CYS A 154 15.49 16.09 5.14
C CYS A 154 15.25 15.74 6.62
N ASP A 155 14.00 15.71 7.05
CA ASP A 155 13.63 15.37 8.42
C ASP A 155 13.47 13.84 8.66
N GLY A 156 13.54 13.05 7.58
CA GLY A 156 13.50 11.59 7.57
C GLY A 156 12.12 11.02 7.28
N LEU A 157 11.10 11.84 7.04
CA LEU A 157 9.77 11.42 6.65
C LEU A 157 9.47 11.81 5.20
N ILE A 158 9.05 10.85 4.39
CA ILE A 158 8.57 11.13 3.04
C ILE A 158 7.10 11.57 3.07
N ALA A 159 6.77 12.59 2.26
CA ALA A 159 5.42 13.11 2.15
C ALA A 159 4.70 12.62 0.89
N VAL A 160 3.41 12.34 1.02
CA VAL A 160 2.47 12.19 -0.09
C VAL A 160 1.90 13.56 -0.46
N LEU A 161 1.70 13.77 -1.77
CA LEU A 161 1.27 15.06 -2.32
C LEU A 161 -0.19 15.04 -2.80
N GLN A 162 -0.84 13.91 -2.76
CA GLN A 162 -2.28 13.77 -3.01
C GLN A 162 -2.81 12.50 -2.32
N PRO A 163 -4.11 12.47 -1.98
CA PRO A 163 -4.71 11.33 -1.27
C PRO A 163 -4.48 9.98 -1.94
N ASP A 164 -4.54 9.92 -3.28
CA ASP A 164 -4.41 8.70 -4.08
C ASP A 164 -3.07 7.98 -3.88
N GLU A 165 -2.02 8.71 -3.50
CA GLU A 165 -0.68 8.15 -3.26
C GLU A 165 -0.64 7.21 -2.05
N THR A 166 -1.63 7.29 -1.15
CA THR A 166 -1.74 6.36 -0.03
C THR A 166 -2.40 5.04 -0.42
N GLY A 167 -3.12 5.00 -1.55
CA GLY A 167 -3.96 3.87 -1.93
C GLY A 167 -5.19 3.67 -1.02
N LEU A 168 -5.50 4.64 -0.16
CA LEU A 168 -6.59 4.58 0.81
C LEU A 168 -7.75 5.47 0.38
N ASP A 169 -8.48 5.03 -0.64
CA ASP A 169 -9.55 5.81 -1.24
C ASP A 169 -10.60 6.23 -0.21
N HIS A 170 -10.87 7.54 -0.18
CA HIS A 170 -11.88 8.14 0.68
C HIS A 170 -11.67 7.91 2.19
N THR A 171 -10.46 7.62 2.64
CA THR A 171 -10.16 7.51 4.08
C THR A 171 -10.53 8.80 4.82
N PRO A 172 -11.18 8.73 6.00
CA PRO A 172 -11.62 9.92 6.72
C PRO A 172 -10.49 10.67 7.43
N LYS A 173 -9.28 10.10 7.48
CA LYS A 173 -8.16 10.77 8.15
C LYS A 173 -7.77 12.11 7.52
N PHE A 174 -8.12 12.32 6.25
CA PHE A 174 -7.87 13.57 5.53
C PHE A 174 -9.08 14.53 5.49
N ASP A 175 -10.24 14.13 6.02
CA ASP A 175 -11.47 14.94 5.91
C ASP A 175 -11.29 16.35 6.46
N ALA A 176 -10.75 16.48 7.68
CA ALA A 176 -10.53 17.79 8.30
C ALA A 176 -9.54 18.66 7.50
N TYR A 177 -8.46 18.06 7.01
CA TYR A 177 -7.45 18.76 6.21
C TYR A 177 -7.99 19.20 4.84
N LEU A 178 -8.83 18.38 4.24
CA LEU A 178 -9.48 18.66 2.94
C LEU A 178 -10.75 19.51 3.08
N GLY A 179 -11.22 19.79 4.30
CA GLY A 179 -12.47 20.51 4.56
C GLY A 179 -13.71 19.72 4.12
N VAL A 180 -13.68 18.39 4.25
CA VAL A 180 -14.82 17.49 3.99
C VAL A 180 -15.69 17.41 5.23
N THR A 181 -17.00 17.60 5.09
CA THR A 181 -17.94 17.68 6.21
C THR A 181 -19.11 16.70 6.11
N THR A 182 -19.57 16.39 4.90
CA THR A 182 -20.78 15.56 4.67
C THR A 182 -20.45 14.16 4.16
N CYS A 183 -19.20 13.88 3.81
CA CYS A 183 -18.74 12.60 3.24
C CYS A 183 -19.56 12.14 2.01
N SER A 184 -20.16 13.05 1.27
CA SER A 184 -20.81 12.71 -0.01
C SER A 184 -19.75 12.48 -1.09
N HIS A 185 -20.07 11.61 -2.04
CA HIS A 185 -19.17 11.39 -3.19
C HIS A 185 -18.85 12.70 -3.93
N ALA A 186 -19.84 13.58 -4.10
CA ALA A 186 -19.63 14.89 -4.73
C ALA A 186 -18.67 15.78 -3.95
N GLU A 187 -18.76 15.81 -2.62
CA GLU A 187 -17.88 16.60 -1.77
C GLU A 187 -16.44 16.05 -1.79
N LEU A 188 -16.27 14.73 -1.70
CA LEU A 188 -14.97 14.07 -1.79
C LEU A 188 -14.30 14.31 -3.14
N THR A 189 -15.05 14.18 -4.24
CA THR A 189 -14.56 14.50 -5.60
C THR A 189 -14.15 15.96 -5.71
N ALA A 190 -14.98 16.89 -5.20
CA ALA A 190 -14.64 18.32 -5.20
C ALA A 190 -13.41 18.62 -4.36
N ALA A 191 -13.24 17.95 -3.21
CA ALA A 191 -12.05 18.07 -2.37
C ALA A 191 -10.79 17.60 -3.12
N TRP A 192 -10.87 16.47 -3.79
CA TRP A 192 -9.79 15.94 -4.62
C TRP A 192 -9.40 16.92 -5.74
N HIS A 193 -10.36 17.48 -6.46
CA HIS A 193 -10.08 18.47 -7.51
C HIS A 193 -9.43 19.74 -6.98
N ARG A 194 -9.72 20.17 -5.74
CA ARG A 194 -9.03 21.32 -5.11
C ARG A 194 -7.53 21.07 -4.91
N VAL A 195 -7.12 19.83 -4.81
CA VAL A 195 -5.70 19.42 -4.75
C VAL A 195 -5.13 19.22 -6.16
N ALA A 196 -5.78 18.41 -6.99
CA ALA A 196 -5.27 17.94 -8.27
C ALA A 196 -5.16 19.04 -9.34
N ASN A 197 -6.14 19.97 -9.40
CA ASN A 197 -6.16 21.02 -10.42
C ASN A 197 -4.98 22.01 -10.31
N PRO A 198 -4.66 22.60 -9.12
CA PRO A 198 -3.47 23.44 -8.98
C PRO A 198 -2.17 22.70 -9.30
N TYR A 199 -2.10 21.41 -9.00
CA TYR A 199 -0.93 20.60 -9.35
C TYR A 199 -0.76 20.42 -10.86
N ALA A 200 -1.85 20.30 -11.60
CA ALA A 200 -1.81 20.28 -13.06
C ALA A 200 -1.30 21.61 -13.66
N GLU A 201 -1.69 22.76 -13.04
CA GLU A 201 -1.24 24.08 -13.48
C GLU A 201 0.28 24.29 -13.33
N VAL A 202 0.91 23.63 -12.35
CA VAL A 202 2.38 23.64 -12.17
C VAL A 202 3.08 22.50 -12.87
N GLY A 203 2.40 21.78 -13.76
CA GLY A 203 2.93 20.68 -14.55
C GLY A 203 3.26 19.44 -13.74
N ARG A 204 2.63 19.26 -12.57
CA ARG A 204 2.86 18.16 -11.63
C ARG A 204 4.33 18.00 -11.21
N ASP A 205 5.07 19.11 -11.20
CA ASP A 205 6.44 19.15 -10.71
C ASP A 205 6.44 19.03 -9.18
N PRO A 206 7.11 18.03 -8.57
CA PRO A 206 7.04 17.81 -7.13
C PRO A 206 7.50 19.00 -6.29
N ALA A 207 8.59 19.68 -6.68
CA ALA A 207 9.07 20.84 -5.92
C ALA A 207 8.07 21.99 -5.92
N ARG A 208 7.38 22.22 -7.06
CA ARG A 208 6.30 23.20 -7.14
C ARG A 208 5.05 22.76 -6.40
N MET A 209 4.72 21.46 -6.41
CA MET A 209 3.60 20.92 -5.64
C MET A 209 3.82 21.11 -4.15
N PHE A 210 5.01 20.87 -3.62
CA PHE A 210 5.38 21.17 -2.24
C PHE A 210 5.21 22.68 -1.93
N ALA A 211 5.70 23.56 -2.80
CA ALA A 211 5.59 25.01 -2.62
C ALA A 211 4.13 25.52 -2.63
N LEU A 212 3.20 24.81 -3.26
CA LEU A 212 1.77 25.15 -3.23
C LEU A 212 1.09 24.76 -1.92
N ASP A 213 1.64 23.82 -1.17
CA ASP A 213 1.12 23.30 0.12
C ASP A 213 -0.40 23.03 0.10
N ARG A 214 -0.86 22.34 -0.96
CA ARG A 214 -2.29 22.00 -1.10
C ARG A 214 -2.66 20.70 -0.41
N PHE A 215 -1.74 19.75 -0.44
CA PHE A 215 -1.82 18.48 0.26
C PHE A 215 -0.40 17.96 0.41
N VAL A 216 0.18 18.17 1.56
CA VAL A 216 1.49 17.64 1.94
C VAL A 216 1.28 16.87 3.23
N VAL A 217 1.43 15.55 3.21
CA VAL A 217 1.17 14.71 4.37
C VAL A 217 2.29 13.70 4.56
N GLU A 218 2.93 13.73 5.69
CA GLU A 218 3.84 12.70 6.19
C GLU A 218 3.00 11.57 6.78
N ASP A 219 2.65 10.64 5.94
CA ASP A 219 1.73 9.54 6.25
C ASP A 219 2.44 8.43 7.03
N VAL A 220 1.89 8.05 8.18
CA VAL A 220 2.46 7.04 9.08
C VAL A 220 2.58 5.67 8.40
N MET A 221 1.57 5.24 7.64
CA MET A 221 1.60 3.96 6.94
C MET A 221 2.68 3.95 5.85
N ILE A 222 2.72 5.01 5.04
CA ILE A 222 3.70 5.16 3.96
C ILE A 222 5.12 5.13 4.52
N ASN A 223 5.40 5.91 5.55
CA ASN A 223 6.72 5.99 6.17
C ASN A 223 7.12 4.68 6.89
N THR A 224 6.17 3.97 7.47
CA THR A 224 6.42 2.64 8.05
C THR A 224 6.82 1.64 6.98
N ILE A 225 6.07 1.56 5.87
CA ILE A 225 6.38 0.67 4.75
C ILE A 225 7.72 1.07 4.12
N TYR A 226 7.97 2.37 3.95
CA TYR A 226 9.22 2.90 3.41
C TYR A 226 10.44 2.47 4.24
N ALA A 227 10.39 2.65 5.58
CA ALA A 227 11.48 2.25 6.47
C ALA A 227 11.76 0.75 6.40
N GLU A 228 10.73 -0.10 6.49
CA GLU A 228 10.90 -1.55 6.45
C GLU A 228 11.41 -2.04 5.10
N ASN A 229 10.92 -1.47 4.00
CA ASN A 229 11.38 -1.85 2.67
C ASN A 229 12.82 -1.39 2.37
N GLN A 230 13.29 -0.28 2.96
CA GLN A 230 14.71 0.08 2.90
C GLN A 230 15.59 -0.96 3.60
N ARG A 231 15.16 -1.53 4.75
CA ARG A 231 15.86 -2.61 5.43
C ARG A 231 15.90 -3.88 4.57
N VAL A 232 14.76 -4.25 3.97
CA VAL A 232 14.69 -5.40 3.05
C VAL A 232 15.60 -5.20 1.83
N LEU A 233 15.59 -4.00 1.24
CA LEU A 233 16.48 -3.66 0.12
C LEU A 233 17.94 -3.71 0.52
N ALA A 234 18.28 -3.25 1.71
CA ALA A 234 19.64 -3.33 2.26
C ALA A 234 20.12 -4.77 2.37
N ASP A 235 19.28 -5.68 2.87
CA ASP A 235 19.63 -7.11 2.98
C ASP A 235 19.84 -7.76 1.61
N LEU A 236 19.03 -7.40 0.62
CA LEU A 236 19.20 -7.88 -0.76
C LEU A 236 20.51 -7.35 -1.39
N LEU A 237 20.84 -6.08 -1.17
CA LEU A 237 22.08 -5.47 -1.68
C LEU A 237 23.32 -6.08 -1.00
N GLU A 238 23.30 -6.33 0.29
CA GLU A 238 24.39 -7.00 1.00
C GLU A 238 24.60 -8.42 0.45
N ARG A 239 23.54 -9.19 0.25
CA ARG A 239 23.59 -10.55 -0.34
C ARG A 239 24.07 -10.55 -1.80
N THR A 240 23.91 -9.45 -2.52
CA THR A 240 24.41 -9.29 -3.90
C THR A 240 25.78 -8.64 -3.99
N GLY A 241 26.38 -8.22 -2.85
CA GLY A 241 27.76 -7.76 -2.72
C GLY A 241 27.93 -6.24 -2.58
N ASP A 242 26.87 -5.46 -2.43
CA ASP A 242 26.91 -4.00 -2.24
C ASP A 242 26.67 -3.62 -0.76
N ALA A 243 27.65 -3.93 0.09
CA ALA A 243 27.56 -3.64 1.52
C ALA A 243 27.54 -2.13 1.84
N ALA A 244 28.11 -1.28 0.98
CA ALA A 244 28.12 0.16 1.19
C ALA A 244 26.70 0.75 1.01
N ALA A 245 26.02 0.39 -0.07
CA ALA A 245 24.65 0.77 -0.30
C ALA A 245 23.69 0.20 0.76
N ALA A 246 23.94 -1.04 1.21
CA ALA A 246 23.17 -1.64 2.30
C ALA A 246 23.27 -0.84 3.61
N ALA A 247 24.47 -0.41 3.98
CA ALA A 247 24.67 0.40 5.19
C ALA A 247 23.97 1.77 5.09
N GLU A 248 24.00 2.41 3.93
CA GLU A 248 23.30 3.67 3.67
C GLU A 248 21.78 3.53 3.85
N LEU A 249 21.17 2.49 3.26
CA LEU A 249 19.73 2.26 3.37
C LEU A 249 19.28 1.92 4.79
N ARG A 250 20.09 1.13 5.53
CA ARG A 250 19.79 0.88 6.96
C ARG A 250 19.79 2.19 7.75
N ALA A 251 20.78 3.05 7.51
CA ALA A 251 20.84 4.35 8.18
C ALA A 251 19.64 5.25 7.84
N ARG A 252 19.13 5.22 6.58
CA ARG A 252 17.91 5.93 6.20
C ARG A 252 16.69 5.33 6.92
N ALA A 253 16.54 4.01 6.91
CA ALA A 253 15.44 3.31 7.59
C ALA A 253 15.40 3.65 9.09
N ASP A 254 16.56 3.69 9.75
CA ASP A 254 16.66 4.04 11.16
C ASP A 254 16.28 5.51 11.42
N ARG A 255 16.66 6.45 10.53
CA ARG A 255 16.20 7.86 10.62
C ARG A 255 14.69 7.96 10.49
N THR A 256 14.08 7.30 9.52
CA THR A 256 12.62 7.30 9.33
C THR A 256 11.91 6.70 10.54
N ALA A 257 12.37 5.56 11.07
CA ALA A 257 11.78 4.95 12.27
C ALA A 257 11.89 5.85 13.50
N ALA A 258 13.04 6.52 13.67
CA ALA A 258 13.24 7.48 14.76
C ALA A 258 12.35 8.73 14.61
N ALA A 259 12.19 9.25 13.39
CA ALA A 259 11.31 10.39 13.10
C ALA A 259 9.83 10.05 13.38
N LEU A 260 9.36 8.87 12.92
CA LEU A 260 8.02 8.37 13.24
C LEU A 260 7.79 8.34 14.76
N LEU A 261 8.72 7.78 15.52
CA LEU A 261 8.58 7.68 16.97
C LEU A 261 8.62 9.05 17.67
N ALA A 262 9.47 9.95 17.19
CA ALA A 262 9.66 11.27 17.83
C ALA A 262 8.53 12.25 17.52
N ARG A 263 7.96 12.21 16.30
CA ARG A 263 7.05 13.24 15.78
C ARG A 263 5.60 12.78 15.68
N CYS A 264 5.40 11.54 15.23
CA CYS A 264 4.05 11.02 14.97
C CYS A 264 3.42 10.32 16.19
N PHE A 265 4.22 9.81 17.14
CA PHE A 265 3.70 9.06 18.29
C PHE A 265 3.06 9.98 19.33
N ASP A 266 1.86 9.62 19.75
CA ASP A 266 1.16 10.22 20.89
C ASP A 266 1.20 9.25 22.08
N PRO A 267 2.03 9.52 23.12
CA PRO A 267 2.16 8.63 24.25
C PRO A 267 0.90 8.59 25.15
N ALA A 268 0.06 9.62 25.11
CA ALA A 268 -1.18 9.65 25.90
C ALA A 268 -2.25 8.74 25.28
N ARG A 269 -2.32 8.68 23.96
CA ARG A 269 -3.25 7.81 23.23
C ARG A 269 -2.64 6.44 22.89
N GLY A 270 -1.30 6.33 22.88
CA GLY A 270 -0.58 5.12 22.47
C GLY A 270 -0.76 4.81 20.98
N LEU A 271 -0.85 5.83 20.13
CA LEU A 271 -1.11 5.75 18.70
C LEU A 271 -0.16 6.69 17.93
N PHE A 272 -0.01 6.42 16.63
CA PHE A 272 0.72 7.30 15.72
C PHE A 272 -0.27 8.06 14.84
N PHE A 273 0.06 9.33 14.53
CA PHE A 273 -0.77 10.20 13.70
C PHE A 273 0.05 10.84 12.58
N ASP A 274 -0.57 10.96 11.41
CA ASP A 274 0.01 11.65 10.26
C ASP A 274 0.24 13.13 10.59
N LEU A 275 1.22 13.74 9.91
CA LEU A 275 1.52 15.17 10.00
C LEU A 275 1.17 15.84 8.66
N ALA A 276 0.51 16.99 8.71
CA ALA A 276 0.00 17.65 7.52
C ALA A 276 0.39 19.14 7.41
N GLY A 277 0.70 19.55 6.17
CA GLY A 277 1.04 20.92 5.81
C GLY A 277 2.39 21.41 6.37
N ALA A 278 2.79 22.60 6.00
CA ALA A 278 4.06 23.20 6.41
C ALA A 278 4.22 23.39 7.94
N ARG A 279 3.14 23.24 8.71
CA ARG A 279 3.17 23.33 10.19
C ARG A 279 3.14 21.95 10.85
N GLU A 280 3.08 20.87 10.08
CA GLU A 280 3.05 19.50 10.58
C GLU A 280 1.95 19.26 11.64
N GLU A 281 0.76 19.75 11.33
CA GLU A 281 -0.39 19.56 12.23
C GLU A 281 -0.83 18.09 12.21
N ARG A 282 -1.07 17.51 13.38
CA ARG A 282 -1.51 16.11 13.49
C ARG A 282 -2.91 15.92 12.94
N LEU A 283 -3.10 14.86 12.15
CA LEU A 283 -4.40 14.39 11.69
C LEU A 283 -4.92 13.33 12.67
N GLU A 284 -5.82 13.73 13.57
CA GLU A 284 -6.13 12.97 14.79
C GLU A 284 -7.21 11.87 14.63
N THR A 285 -7.75 11.64 13.43
CA THR A 285 -8.73 10.57 13.19
C THR A 285 -8.08 9.19 13.36
N VAL A 286 -8.65 8.36 14.22
CA VAL A 286 -8.10 7.03 14.51
C VAL A 286 -8.48 6.04 13.42
N THR A 287 -7.52 5.73 12.57
CA THR A 287 -7.63 4.72 11.53
C THR A 287 -6.61 3.60 11.79
N PHE A 288 -6.72 2.51 11.06
CA PHE A 288 -5.77 1.40 11.13
C PHE A 288 -4.32 1.84 10.85
N THR A 289 -4.11 2.94 10.11
CA THR A 289 -2.76 3.46 9.81
C THR A 289 -2.00 3.89 11.05
N CYS A 290 -2.72 4.32 12.10
CA CYS A 290 -2.16 4.64 13.42
C CYS A 290 -1.47 3.44 14.09
N LEU A 291 -1.72 2.21 13.61
CA LEU A 291 -1.19 0.94 14.14
C LEU A 291 -0.05 0.37 13.28
N PHE A 292 0.19 0.94 12.09
CA PHE A 292 1.16 0.43 11.12
C PHE A 292 2.59 0.33 11.65
N PRO A 293 3.08 1.22 12.55
CA PRO A 293 4.41 1.09 13.16
C PRO A 293 4.65 -0.23 13.90
N LEU A 294 3.65 -1.07 14.14
CA LEU A 294 3.86 -2.48 14.51
C LEU A 294 4.73 -3.27 13.53
N LEU A 295 4.87 -2.80 12.29
CA LEU A 295 5.79 -3.41 11.32
C LEU A 295 7.27 -3.12 11.62
N LEU A 296 7.59 -2.04 12.33
CA LEU A 296 8.97 -1.69 12.68
C LEU A 296 9.53 -2.70 13.67
N ALA A 297 10.63 -3.37 13.30
CA ALA A 297 11.23 -4.43 14.12
C ALA A 297 11.81 -3.92 15.44
N ASP A 298 12.24 -2.67 15.47
CA ASP A 298 12.90 -1.99 16.59
C ASP A 298 11.97 -1.08 17.42
N LEU A 299 10.66 -1.21 17.20
CA LEU A 299 9.67 -0.46 17.97
C LEU A 299 9.79 -0.79 19.48
N PRO A 300 9.84 0.21 20.38
CA PRO A 300 9.91 -0.06 21.82
C PRO A 300 8.77 -0.96 22.30
N ALA A 301 9.07 -1.98 23.10
CA ALA A 301 8.09 -2.99 23.53
C ALA A 301 6.84 -2.39 24.20
N GLY A 302 6.97 -1.29 24.94
CA GLY A 302 5.85 -0.57 25.55
C GLY A 302 4.93 0.08 24.51
N VAL A 303 5.50 0.59 23.41
CA VAL A 303 4.76 1.18 22.29
C VAL A 303 4.04 0.08 21.51
N ALA A 304 4.73 -1.00 21.16
CA ALA A 304 4.13 -2.15 20.49
C ALA A 304 2.97 -2.75 21.29
N ALA A 305 3.12 -2.86 22.61
CA ALA A 305 2.05 -3.31 23.50
C ALA A 305 0.86 -2.34 23.55
N ALA A 306 1.10 -1.02 23.45
CA ALA A 306 0.04 -0.02 23.38
C ALA A 306 -0.78 -0.18 22.09
N LEU A 307 -0.11 -0.28 20.93
CA LEU A 307 -0.76 -0.51 19.64
C LEU A 307 -1.57 -1.80 19.61
N ALA A 308 -1.01 -2.90 20.15
CA ALA A 308 -1.70 -4.18 20.20
C ALA A 308 -3.01 -4.13 21.05
N ARG A 309 -3.06 -3.32 22.13
CA ARG A 309 -4.29 -3.14 22.92
C ARG A 309 -5.44 -2.56 22.11
N HIS A 310 -5.17 -1.64 21.18
CA HIS A 310 -6.21 -1.10 20.31
C HIS A 310 -6.80 -2.16 19.37
N LEU A 311 -6.02 -3.15 18.96
CA LEU A 311 -6.49 -4.30 18.15
C LEU A 311 -7.33 -5.30 18.99
N GLU A 312 -7.28 -5.21 20.32
CA GLU A 312 -8.08 -6.03 21.24
C GLU A 312 -9.29 -5.27 21.79
N ASP A 313 -9.39 -3.96 21.54
CA ASP A 313 -10.47 -3.11 22.04
C ASP A 313 -11.73 -3.26 21.15
N PRO A 314 -12.86 -3.75 21.71
CA PRO A 314 -14.12 -3.89 20.98
C PRO A 314 -14.76 -2.56 20.60
N SER A 315 -14.35 -1.44 21.17
CA SER A 315 -14.78 -0.10 20.73
C SER A 315 -13.90 0.48 19.63
N ALA A 316 -12.75 -0.12 19.35
CA ALA A 316 -11.80 0.36 18.35
C ALA A 316 -11.71 -0.60 17.16
N PHE A 317 -10.86 -1.63 17.23
CA PHE A 317 -10.55 -2.47 16.07
C PHE A 317 -10.90 -3.95 16.24
N ALA A 318 -11.38 -4.39 17.40
CA ALA A 318 -11.75 -5.79 17.64
C ALA A 318 -13.16 -6.13 17.15
N ALA A 319 -13.48 -5.82 15.90
CA ALA A 319 -14.72 -6.24 15.26
C ALA A 319 -14.80 -7.78 15.13
N ARG A 320 -15.98 -8.30 14.78
CA ARG A 320 -16.15 -9.73 14.51
C ARG A 320 -15.22 -10.23 13.41
N TYR A 321 -15.09 -9.44 12.36
CA TYR A 321 -14.11 -9.63 11.28
C TYR A 321 -13.13 -8.45 11.30
N PRO A 322 -12.07 -8.52 12.14
CA PRO A 322 -11.08 -7.45 12.24
C PRO A 322 -10.27 -7.36 10.93
N VAL A 323 -9.63 -6.28 10.64
CA VAL A 323 -9.51 -5.01 11.33
C VAL A 323 -10.29 -3.97 10.54
N PRO A 324 -11.28 -3.27 11.11
CA PRO A 324 -11.96 -2.19 10.40
C PRO A 324 -10.97 -1.06 10.12
N THR A 325 -11.13 -0.39 8.97
CA THR A 325 -10.18 0.67 8.55
C THR A 325 -10.27 1.95 9.39
N VAL A 326 -11.33 2.12 10.16
CA VAL A 326 -11.55 3.23 11.09
C VAL A 326 -11.95 2.64 12.44
N ALA A 327 -11.49 3.20 13.53
CA ALA A 327 -11.92 2.76 14.87
C ALA A 327 -13.44 2.91 15.01
N MET A 328 -14.10 1.88 15.54
CA MET A 328 -15.56 1.86 15.67
C MET A 328 -16.12 2.96 16.56
N SER A 329 -15.29 3.58 17.41
CA SER A 329 -15.63 4.73 18.25
C SER A 329 -15.54 6.08 17.51
N GLU A 330 -14.94 6.13 16.32
CA GLU A 330 -14.83 7.36 15.55
C GLU A 330 -16.17 7.77 14.92
N PRO A 331 -16.54 9.06 14.95
CA PRO A 331 -17.76 9.53 14.29
C PRO A 331 -17.80 9.25 12.77
N SER A 332 -16.64 9.13 12.15
CA SER A 332 -16.46 8.82 10.71
C SER A 332 -16.55 7.33 10.38
N PHE A 333 -16.71 6.46 11.38
CA PHE A 333 -16.90 5.01 11.16
C PHE A 333 -18.19 4.74 10.41
N CYS A 334 -18.08 4.26 9.19
CA CYS A 334 -19.21 3.96 8.31
C CYS A 334 -18.90 2.72 7.46
N PRO A 335 -19.09 1.50 7.97
CA PRO A 335 -18.82 0.27 7.24
C PRO A 335 -19.88 -0.03 6.18
N THR A 336 -21.04 0.63 6.24
CA THR A 336 -22.12 0.45 5.25
C THR A 336 -21.71 1.07 3.94
N VAL A 337 -21.70 0.26 2.90
CA VAL A 337 -21.39 0.69 1.54
C VAL A 337 -22.57 1.53 1.03
N LEU A 338 -22.35 2.84 0.97
CA LEU A 338 -23.28 3.72 0.24
C LEU A 338 -23.06 3.53 -1.26
N PRO A 339 -24.10 3.66 -2.08
CA PRO A 339 -23.95 3.70 -3.54
C PRO A 339 -22.96 4.81 -3.93
N GLY A 340 -21.83 4.45 -4.55
CA GLY A 340 -20.75 5.38 -4.88
C GLY A 340 -19.49 5.22 -4.02
N SER A 341 -19.40 4.15 -3.20
CA SER A 341 -18.21 3.60 -2.54
C SER A 341 -17.39 4.55 -1.66
N LEU A 342 -17.74 4.63 -0.39
CA LEU A 342 -16.85 5.14 0.66
C LEU A 342 -16.04 3.96 1.22
N VAL A 343 -14.90 3.63 0.59
CA VAL A 343 -14.23 2.33 0.75
C VAL A 343 -13.42 2.18 2.04
N PHE A 344 -12.57 3.15 2.41
CA PHE A 344 -11.73 3.06 3.62
C PHE A 344 -12.36 3.76 4.84
N ARG A 345 -13.68 3.59 5.07
CA ARG A 345 -14.44 4.23 6.16
C ARG A 345 -15.01 3.24 7.19
N GLY A 346 -14.29 2.17 7.49
CA GLY A 346 -14.68 1.19 8.50
C GLY A 346 -14.82 -0.23 7.98
N THR A 347 -14.67 -0.46 6.68
CA THR A 347 -14.64 -1.80 6.06
C THR A 347 -13.36 -2.55 6.40
N THR A 348 -13.38 -3.88 6.30
CA THR A 348 -12.21 -4.76 6.51
C THR A 348 -11.55 -5.10 5.18
N TRP A 349 -10.22 -4.99 5.13
CA TRP A 349 -9.40 -5.23 3.95
C TRP A 349 -8.33 -6.28 4.23
N ILE A 350 -8.12 -7.21 3.30
CA ILE A 350 -7.19 -8.34 3.50
C ILE A 350 -5.72 -7.87 3.54
N ASN A 351 -5.33 -6.88 2.73
CA ASN A 351 -3.98 -6.32 2.74
C ASN A 351 -3.65 -5.62 4.07
N VAL A 352 -4.61 -4.91 4.68
CA VAL A 352 -4.47 -4.31 6.01
C VAL A 352 -4.23 -5.39 7.07
N ASN A 353 -5.05 -6.44 7.05
CA ASN A 353 -4.93 -7.57 7.96
C ASN A 353 -3.59 -8.30 7.79
N TRP A 354 -3.13 -8.46 6.56
CA TRP A 354 -1.84 -9.08 6.24
C TRP A 354 -0.67 -8.31 6.88
N TYR A 355 -0.66 -7.00 6.75
CA TYR A 355 0.37 -6.15 7.37
C TYR A 355 0.32 -6.23 8.91
N LEU A 356 -0.85 -6.01 9.51
CA LEU A 356 -0.99 -5.96 10.96
C LEU A 356 -0.69 -7.31 11.63
N ALA A 357 -1.08 -8.42 11.00
CA ALA A 357 -0.74 -9.76 11.51
C ALA A 357 0.78 -9.99 11.53
N ARG A 358 1.50 -9.56 10.50
CA ARG A 358 2.97 -9.65 10.42
C ARG A 358 3.63 -8.79 11.49
N GLY A 359 3.16 -7.55 11.67
CA GLY A 359 3.64 -6.67 12.73
C GLY A 359 3.45 -7.28 14.13
N LEU A 360 2.26 -7.83 14.40
CA LEU A 360 1.97 -8.50 15.66
C LEU A 360 2.91 -9.70 15.92
N ARG A 361 3.22 -10.51 14.91
CA ARG A 361 4.17 -11.63 15.04
C ARG A 361 5.56 -11.16 15.43
N ARG A 362 6.05 -10.06 14.85
CA ARG A 362 7.35 -9.45 15.19
C ARG A 362 7.46 -9.09 16.68
N HIS A 363 6.35 -8.69 17.29
CA HIS A 363 6.28 -8.29 18.70
C HIS A 363 5.73 -9.39 19.63
N GLY A 364 5.81 -10.66 19.20
CA GLY A 364 5.44 -11.81 20.03
C GLY A 364 3.94 -12.00 20.28
N ARG A 365 3.06 -11.31 19.52
CA ARG A 365 1.61 -11.42 19.64
C ARG A 365 1.03 -12.38 18.59
N ALA A 366 1.60 -13.59 18.53
CA ALA A 366 1.25 -14.60 17.55
C ALA A 366 -0.21 -15.09 17.67
N ASP A 367 -0.80 -15.06 18.87
CA ASP A 367 -2.19 -15.39 19.14
C ASP A 367 -3.16 -14.42 18.46
N LEU A 368 -2.89 -13.12 18.61
CA LEU A 368 -3.69 -12.05 17.99
C LEU A 368 -3.51 -12.03 16.46
N ALA A 369 -2.28 -12.19 15.99
CA ALA A 369 -1.99 -12.31 14.56
C ALA A 369 -2.78 -13.47 13.94
N ARG A 370 -2.75 -14.66 14.56
CA ARG A 370 -3.49 -15.83 14.08
C ARG A 370 -4.99 -15.59 14.04
N ARG A 371 -5.55 -14.91 15.03
CA ARG A 371 -6.98 -14.56 15.04
C ARG A 371 -7.37 -13.68 13.85
N ILE A 372 -6.54 -12.67 13.50
CA ILE A 372 -6.77 -11.79 12.34
C ILE A 372 -6.67 -12.60 11.05
N GLU A 373 -5.65 -13.44 10.91
CA GLU A 373 -5.45 -14.28 9.73
C GLU A 373 -6.58 -15.28 9.54
N ASP A 374 -7.02 -15.96 10.60
CA ASP A 374 -8.12 -16.94 10.52
C ASP A 374 -9.44 -16.27 10.12
N ARG A 375 -9.71 -15.07 10.62
CA ARG A 375 -10.88 -14.28 10.21
C ARG A 375 -10.77 -13.80 8.77
N SER A 376 -9.58 -13.47 8.29
CA SER A 376 -9.34 -13.10 6.89
C SER A 376 -9.60 -14.28 5.94
N VAL A 377 -9.18 -15.47 6.32
CA VAL A 377 -9.50 -16.71 5.56
C VAL A 377 -11.00 -16.96 5.56
N GLU A 378 -11.67 -16.84 6.73
CA GLU A 378 -13.13 -16.99 6.84
C GLU A 378 -13.90 -16.01 5.94
N LEU A 379 -13.44 -14.76 5.82
CA LEU A 379 -14.03 -13.77 4.90
C LEU A 379 -14.00 -14.24 3.45
N VAL A 380 -12.84 -14.72 3.00
CA VAL A 380 -12.68 -15.24 1.63
C VAL A 380 -13.45 -16.55 1.41
N GLU A 381 -13.53 -17.42 2.40
CA GLU A 381 -14.35 -18.64 2.33
C GLU A 381 -15.84 -18.32 2.23
N ARG A 382 -16.31 -17.33 2.98
CA ARG A 382 -17.72 -16.92 3.06
C ARG A 382 -18.19 -16.14 1.83
N SER A 383 -17.40 -15.14 1.38
CA SER A 383 -17.84 -14.15 0.41
C SER A 383 -17.01 -14.11 -0.88
N GLY A 384 -16.03 -15.02 -1.01
CA GLY A 384 -15.10 -15.03 -2.14
C GLY A 384 -14.02 -13.95 -2.04
N PHE A 385 -13.20 -13.84 -3.09
CA PHE A 385 -12.18 -12.80 -3.19
C PHE A 385 -12.86 -11.47 -3.55
N ARG A 386 -13.16 -10.67 -2.54
CA ARG A 386 -13.79 -9.35 -2.69
C ARG A 386 -12.78 -8.25 -2.42
N GLU A 387 -13.07 -7.06 -2.88
CA GLU A 387 -12.22 -5.90 -2.66
C GLU A 387 -12.12 -5.57 -1.16
N TYR A 388 -13.27 -5.53 -0.47
CA TYR A 388 -13.37 -5.34 0.98
C TYR A 388 -14.61 -6.03 1.55
N TYR A 389 -14.72 -6.03 2.87
CA TYR A 389 -15.75 -6.78 3.59
C TYR A 389 -16.35 -5.94 4.72
N ASP A 390 -17.61 -6.23 5.07
CA ASP A 390 -18.26 -5.67 6.23
C ASP A 390 -17.65 -6.28 7.52
N PRO A 391 -17.19 -5.47 8.50
CA PRO A 391 -16.52 -5.97 9.69
C PRO A 391 -17.44 -6.71 10.67
N HIS A 392 -18.75 -6.56 10.57
CA HIS A 392 -19.74 -7.19 11.45
C HIS A 392 -20.33 -8.46 10.86
N THR A 393 -20.66 -8.44 9.58
CA THR A 393 -21.35 -9.55 8.90
C THR A 393 -20.41 -10.45 8.10
N GLY A 394 -19.27 -9.94 7.64
CA GLY A 394 -18.37 -10.61 6.71
C GLY A 394 -18.89 -10.64 5.27
N GLU A 395 -19.91 -9.85 4.96
CA GLU A 395 -20.39 -9.69 3.58
C GLU A 395 -19.32 -9.02 2.73
N GLY A 396 -19.09 -9.54 1.53
CA GLY A 396 -18.08 -9.02 0.60
C GLY A 396 -18.65 -7.92 -0.28
N HIS A 397 -17.88 -6.85 -0.48
CA HIS A 397 -18.24 -5.67 -1.23
C HIS A 397 -17.16 -5.26 -2.22
N GLY A 398 -17.42 -4.20 -3.01
CA GLY A 398 -16.52 -3.73 -4.06
C GLY A 398 -16.39 -4.72 -5.22
N ALA A 399 -15.25 -4.70 -5.90
CA ALA A 399 -15.00 -5.57 -7.03
C ALA A 399 -15.00 -7.05 -6.64
N GLU A 400 -15.52 -7.89 -7.52
CA GLU A 400 -15.45 -9.35 -7.42
C GLU A 400 -14.15 -9.88 -8.04
N GLY A 401 -13.66 -11.00 -7.49
CA GLY A 401 -12.42 -11.59 -7.96
C GLY A 401 -11.24 -10.66 -7.79
N PHE A 402 -11.15 -10.04 -6.62
CA PHE A 402 -10.12 -9.05 -6.33
C PHE A 402 -8.81 -9.72 -5.91
N SER A 403 -7.74 -9.49 -6.70
CA SER A 403 -6.53 -10.29 -6.66
C SER A 403 -5.74 -10.19 -5.37
N TRP A 404 -5.63 -8.99 -4.74
CA TRP A 404 -4.84 -8.90 -3.51
C TRP A 404 -5.49 -9.58 -2.30
N SER A 405 -6.81 -9.88 -2.36
CA SER A 405 -7.45 -10.70 -1.32
C SER A 405 -6.90 -12.13 -1.27
N ALA A 406 -6.14 -12.53 -2.30
CA ALA A 406 -5.35 -13.77 -2.31
C ALA A 406 -4.15 -13.75 -1.34
N LEU A 407 -3.81 -12.61 -0.71
CA LEU A 407 -2.83 -12.54 0.38
C LEU A 407 -3.17 -13.49 1.55
N VAL A 408 -4.40 -13.95 1.66
CA VAL A 408 -4.76 -15.03 2.59
C VAL A 408 -3.96 -16.33 2.33
N LEU A 409 -3.48 -16.56 1.10
CA LEU A 409 -2.60 -17.68 0.81
C LEU A 409 -1.23 -17.50 1.48
N ASP A 410 -0.63 -16.31 1.34
CA ASP A 410 0.64 -15.99 2.03
C ASP A 410 0.48 -16.07 3.56
N MET A 411 -0.64 -15.57 4.11
CA MET A 411 -0.94 -15.72 5.56
C MET A 411 -0.95 -17.19 6.01
N VAL A 412 -1.48 -18.10 5.18
CA VAL A 412 -1.59 -19.54 5.52
C VAL A 412 -0.26 -20.25 5.32
N GLU A 413 0.46 -19.99 4.22
CA GLU A 413 1.72 -20.67 3.90
C GLU A 413 2.86 -20.20 4.84
N SER A 414 2.94 -18.89 5.16
CA SER A 414 3.95 -18.34 6.09
C SER A 414 3.79 -18.77 7.56
N ARG A 415 2.71 -19.48 7.90
CA ARG A 415 2.56 -20.10 9.24
C ARG A 415 3.35 -21.41 9.39
N ARG A 416 3.79 -21.98 8.28
CA ARG A 416 4.45 -23.29 8.22
C ARG A 416 5.97 -23.19 8.30
N ASP A 417 6.45 -22.00 7.97
CA ASP A 417 7.87 -21.64 8.04
C ASP A 417 8.22 -21.10 9.46
#